data_7fdc3810d846850c500a0927c004176d
#
_entry.id   7fdc3810d846850c500a0927c004176d
#
_cell.length_a   1.000
_cell.length_b   1.000
_cell.length_c   1.000
_cell.angle_alpha   90.00
_cell.angle_beta   90.00
_cell.angle_gamma   90.00
#
_symmetry.space_group_name_H-M   'P 1'
#
loop_
_entity.id
_entity.type
_entity.pdbx_description
1 polymer ?
#
loop_
_entity_poly.entity_id
_entity_poly.type
_entity_poly.pdbx_seq_one_letter_code
_entity_poly.pdbx_strand_id
1 'polypeptide(L)'
;MSEVRLFKAPLSMAYECDRNADEKFLREFNSILPGDEDALGAWLKRVKSRGETKESDQVLLTLVIELHRKIDALSDYIKNEHKQYLPLKESADIDEIGFTHIKISEDKFKKDEIYYARIAMPIFPKRNLSLYLRAEDERLAKIENMHEEDEADWNAYVTARERVMIRELRANS
;
A
#
# COMPACT_ATOMS: atom_id res chain seq x y z
N MET A 1 3.62 -27.50 5.95
CA MET A 1 3.49 -26.27 5.14
C MET A 1 2.13 -25.67 5.40
N SER A 2 2.07 -24.47 5.90
CA SER A 2 0.80 -23.77 5.97
C SER A 2 0.41 -23.37 4.55
N GLU A 3 -0.76 -23.80 4.11
CA GLU A 3 -1.33 -23.43 2.82
C GLU A 3 -1.51 -21.89 2.80
N VAL A 4 -0.88 -21.24 1.86
CA VAL A 4 -0.96 -19.78 1.72
C VAL A 4 -2.33 -19.44 1.17
N ARG A 5 -3.12 -18.71 1.94
CA ARG A 5 -4.47 -18.32 1.56
C ARG A 5 -4.41 -17.03 0.74
N LEU A 6 -4.85 -17.10 -0.50
CA LEU A 6 -4.82 -16.01 -1.46
C LEU A 6 -6.22 -15.67 -1.96
N PHE A 7 -6.44 -14.39 -2.26
CA PHE A 7 -7.71 -13.84 -2.75
C PHE A 7 -7.46 -12.95 -3.96
N LYS A 8 -8.30 -13.06 -4.97
CA LYS A 8 -8.20 -12.21 -6.16
C LYS A 8 -8.28 -10.72 -5.83
N ALA A 9 -7.36 -9.94 -6.38
CA ALA A 9 -7.31 -8.51 -6.19
C ALA A 9 -6.81 -7.80 -7.46
N PRO A 10 -7.54 -6.80 -7.97
CA PRO A 10 -7.16 -6.05 -9.16
C PRO A 10 -6.18 -4.94 -8.77
N LEU A 11 -4.95 -5.31 -8.48
CA LEU A 11 -3.87 -4.40 -8.13
C LEU A 11 -2.75 -4.46 -9.15
N SER A 12 -1.93 -3.44 -9.18
CA SER A 12 -0.67 -3.42 -9.90
C SER A 12 0.44 -2.88 -9.00
N MET A 13 1.66 -3.23 -9.30
CA MET A 13 2.82 -2.74 -8.58
C MET A 13 3.94 -2.37 -9.54
N ALA A 14 4.73 -1.36 -9.13
CA ALA A 14 6.06 -1.13 -9.66
C ALA A 14 7.08 -1.79 -8.73
N TYR A 15 8.11 -2.40 -9.26
CA TYR A 15 9.11 -3.10 -8.47
C TYR A 15 10.49 -3.13 -9.13
N GLU A 16 11.50 -3.37 -8.33
CA GLU A 16 12.87 -3.58 -8.81
C GLU A 16 13.59 -4.56 -7.88
N CYS A 17 14.44 -5.41 -8.47
CA CYS A 17 15.25 -6.35 -7.69
C CYS A 17 16.27 -5.58 -6.84
N ASP A 18 16.31 -5.87 -5.56
CA ASP A 18 17.23 -5.27 -4.59
C ASP A 18 18.31 -6.26 -4.15
N ARG A 19 19.22 -6.59 -5.07
CA ARG A 19 20.28 -7.58 -4.81
C ARG A 19 21.31 -7.15 -3.79
N ASN A 20 21.55 -5.85 -3.67
CA ASN A 20 22.66 -5.29 -2.90
C ASN A 20 22.23 -4.48 -1.68
N ALA A 21 20.98 -4.60 -1.23
CA ALA A 21 20.40 -3.77 -0.17
C ALA A 21 20.67 -2.27 -0.45
N ASP A 22 20.22 -1.79 -1.61
CA ASP A 22 20.52 -0.46 -2.11
C ASP A 22 19.92 0.62 -1.19
N GLU A 23 20.76 1.53 -0.74
CA GLU A 23 20.33 2.62 0.15
C GLU A 23 19.23 3.51 -0.47
N LYS A 24 19.15 3.62 -1.80
CA LYS A 24 18.12 4.44 -2.45
C LYS A 24 16.72 3.89 -2.18
N PHE A 25 16.54 2.57 -2.20
CA PHE A 25 15.27 1.93 -1.88
C PHE A 25 14.93 2.07 -0.40
N LEU A 26 15.92 1.88 0.46
CA LEU A 26 15.74 2.03 1.90
C LEU A 26 15.38 3.48 2.28
N ARG A 27 16.00 4.47 1.65
CA ARG A 27 15.66 5.88 1.86
C ARG A 27 14.23 6.19 1.43
N GLU A 28 13.82 5.71 0.25
CA GLU A 28 12.43 5.88 -0.18
C GLU A 28 11.46 5.13 0.74
N PHE A 29 11.74 3.89 1.09
CA PHE A 29 10.93 3.11 2.03
C PHE A 29 10.68 3.88 3.33
N ASN A 30 11.73 4.45 3.92
CA ASN A 30 11.63 5.22 5.14
C ASN A 30 10.98 6.60 4.97
N SER A 31 10.93 7.14 3.75
CA SER A 31 10.32 8.45 3.46
C SER A 31 8.83 8.37 3.15
N ILE A 32 8.33 7.22 2.71
CA ILE A 32 6.91 6.98 2.42
C ILE A 32 6.22 6.50 3.71
N LEU A 33 6.34 7.26 4.78
CA LEU A 33 5.60 7.02 6.00
C LEU A 33 4.25 7.72 5.95
N PRO A 34 3.16 7.03 6.27
CA PRO A 34 1.87 7.67 6.37
C PRO A 34 1.89 8.70 7.51
N GLY A 35 1.67 9.94 7.18
CA GLY A 35 1.45 11.01 8.16
C GLY A 35 2.66 11.81 8.63
N ASP A 36 3.88 11.46 8.27
CA ASP A 36 5.09 12.18 8.75
C ASP A 36 5.23 13.62 8.23
N GLU A 37 4.51 13.99 7.19
CA GLU A 37 4.61 15.31 6.57
C GLU A 37 3.27 16.07 6.51
N ASP A 38 2.21 15.48 7.02
CA ASP A 38 0.88 16.08 7.01
C ASP A 38 0.57 16.68 8.39
N ALA A 39 0.86 17.97 8.54
CA ALA A 39 0.56 18.71 9.75
C ALA A 39 -0.93 18.67 10.13
N LEU A 40 -1.82 18.65 9.13
CA LEU A 40 -3.27 18.55 9.35
C LEU A 40 -3.66 17.16 9.84
N GLY A 41 -3.09 16.10 9.26
CA GLY A 41 -3.32 14.73 9.71
C GLY A 41 -2.85 14.50 11.15
N ALA A 42 -1.68 15.00 11.50
CA ALA A 42 -1.16 14.94 12.87
C ALA A 42 -2.02 15.73 13.86
N TRP A 43 -2.47 16.93 13.46
CA TRP A 43 -3.40 17.72 14.26
C TRP A 43 -4.72 16.97 14.48
N LEU A 44 -5.32 16.43 13.43
CA LEU A 44 -6.56 15.67 13.51
C LEU A 44 -6.46 14.45 14.41
N LYS A 45 -5.35 13.70 14.31
CA LYS A 45 -5.08 12.55 15.18
C LYS A 45 -5.09 12.94 16.65
N ARG A 46 -4.50 14.09 16.99
CA ARG A 46 -4.53 14.67 18.35
C ARG A 46 -5.93 15.05 18.80
N VAL A 47 -6.68 15.74 17.93
CA VAL A 47 -8.05 16.17 18.20
C VAL A 47 -8.99 14.98 18.39
N LYS A 48 -8.86 13.95 17.55
CA LYS A 48 -9.61 12.69 17.70
C LYS A 48 -9.28 11.97 19.01
N SER A 49 -8.00 11.92 19.40
CA SER A 49 -7.59 11.26 20.64
C SER A 49 -8.15 11.96 21.89
N ARG A 50 -8.42 13.26 21.82
CA ARG A 50 -9.08 14.05 22.86
C ARG A 50 -10.60 13.94 22.84
N GLY A 51 -11.17 13.28 21.84
CA GLY A 51 -12.61 13.13 21.69
C GLY A 51 -13.34 14.38 21.18
N GLU A 52 -12.64 15.40 20.73
CA GLU A 52 -13.20 16.66 20.23
C GLU A 52 -13.99 16.51 18.93
N THR A 53 -13.78 15.41 18.19
CA THR A 53 -14.47 15.12 16.91
C THR A 53 -15.61 14.10 17.05
N LYS A 54 -16.00 13.72 18.26
CA LYS A 54 -17.02 12.67 18.47
C LYS A 54 -18.39 13.02 17.86
N GLU A 55 -18.77 14.29 17.89
CA GLU A 55 -20.03 14.78 17.33
C GLU A 55 -19.92 15.23 15.86
N SER A 56 -18.72 15.15 15.28
CA SER A 56 -18.49 15.55 13.90
C SER A 56 -18.77 14.40 12.94
N ASP A 57 -19.27 14.74 11.74
CA ASP A 57 -19.41 13.78 10.64
C ASP A 57 -18.01 13.31 10.20
N GLN A 58 -17.70 12.04 10.46
CA GLN A 58 -16.38 11.48 10.16
C GLN A 58 -16.13 11.38 8.66
N VAL A 59 -17.16 11.18 7.86
CA VAL A 59 -17.05 11.16 6.39
C VAL A 59 -16.69 12.54 5.89
N LEU A 60 -17.37 13.56 6.36
CA LEU A 60 -17.09 14.96 5.99
C LEU A 60 -15.69 15.39 6.39
N LEU A 61 -15.24 15.06 7.61
CA LEU A 61 -13.87 15.31 8.06
C LEU A 61 -12.85 14.67 7.14
N THR A 62 -13.04 13.41 6.76
CA THR A 62 -12.15 12.68 5.86
C THR A 62 -12.10 13.34 4.48
N LEU A 63 -13.25 13.77 3.95
CA LEU A 63 -13.32 14.47 2.66
C LEU A 63 -12.60 15.82 2.70
N VAL A 64 -12.76 16.60 3.77
CA VAL A 64 -12.09 17.91 3.92
C VAL A 64 -10.57 17.72 4.01
N ILE A 65 -10.11 16.74 4.75
CA ILE A 65 -8.67 16.43 4.86
C ILE A 65 -8.09 16.02 3.50
N GLU A 66 -8.80 15.17 2.78
CA GLU A 66 -8.36 14.74 1.45
C GLU A 66 -8.34 15.90 0.45
N LEU A 67 -9.33 16.79 0.52
CA LEU A 67 -9.34 18.02 -0.27
C LEU A 67 -8.14 18.90 0.05
N HIS A 68 -7.81 19.07 1.33
CA HIS A 68 -6.64 19.83 1.77
C HIS A 68 -5.34 19.22 1.24
N ARG A 69 -5.19 17.91 1.34
CA ARG A 69 -4.02 17.19 0.80
C ARG A 69 -3.86 17.38 -0.71
N LYS A 70 -4.97 17.38 -1.45
CA LYS A 70 -4.95 17.64 -2.90
C LYS A 70 -4.55 19.08 -3.23
N ILE A 71 -4.97 20.03 -2.43
CA ILE A 71 -4.57 21.45 -2.58
C ILE A 71 -3.09 21.58 -2.29
N ASP A 72 -2.57 20.94 -1.24
CA ASP A 72 -1.15 20.97 -0.91
C ASP A 72 -0.32 20.31 -2.02
N ALA A 73 -0.74 19.14 -2.51
CA ALA A 73 -0.06 18.48 -3.63
C ALA A 73 -0.04 19.32 -4.90
N LEU A 74 -1.14 20.03 -5.20
CA LEU A 74 -1.19 20.96 -6.33
C LEU A 74 -0.27 22.16 -6.10
N SER A 75 -0.24 22.70 -4.90
CA SER A 75 0.68 23.79 -4.52
C SER A 75 2.13 23.37 -4.69
N ASP A 76 2.50 22.19 -4.22
CA ASP A 76 3.85 21.63 -4.34
C ASP A 76 4.22 21.39 -5.82
N TYR A 77 3.26 20.94 -6.62
CA TYR A 77 3.45 20.77 -8.06
C TYR A 77 3.72 22.12 -8.76
N ILE A 78 2.96 23.15 -8.42
CA ILE A 78 3.16 24.52 -8.98
C ILE A 78 4.51 25.08 -8.57
N LYS A 79 4.96 24.81 -7.34
CA LYS A 79 6.27 25.25 -6.83
C LYS A 79 7.43 24.36 -7.27
N ASN A 80 7.17 23.27 -8.02
CA ASN A 80 8.13 22.22 -8.34
C ASN A 80 8.73 21.52 -7.09
N GLU A 81 8.00 21.50 -6.00
CA GLU A 81 8.38 20.85 -4.73
C GLU A 81 7.69 19.47 -4.53
N HIS A 82 7.07 18.94 -5.58
CA HIS A 82 6.34 17.67 -5.50
C HIS A 82 7.26 16.47 -5.19
N LYS A 83 6.77 15.56 -4.38
CA LYS A 83 7.45 14.28 -4.11
C LYS A 83 7.65 13.50 -5.39
N GLN A 84 8.89 13.24 -5.72
CA GLN A 84 9.24 12.33 -6.81
C GLN A 84 9.55 10.96 -6.22
N TYR A 85 8.80 9.95 -6.66
CA TYR A 85 9.14 8.57 -6.37
C TYR A 85 10.30 8.11 -7.25
N LEU A 86 11.14 7.21 -6.72
CA LEU A 86 12.16 6.56 -7.53
C LEU A 86 11.52 5.83 -8.71
N PRO A 87 12.01 6.01 -9.94
CA PRO A 87 11.55 5.20 -11.05
C PRO A 87 11.99 3.75 -10.83
N LEU A 88 11.03 2.85 -10.71
CA LEU A 88 11.27 1.41 -10.64
C LEU A 88 11.23 0.81 -12.05
N LYS A 89 12.14 -0.12 -12.34
CA LYS A 89 12.38 -0.60 -13.71
C LYS A 89 11.28 -1.49 -14.24
N GLU A 90 10.54 -2.17 -13.37
CA GLU A 90 9.59 -3.19 -13.75
C GLU A 90 8.21 -2.91 -13.15
N SER A 91 7.19 -3.43 -13.80
CA SER A 91 5.81 -3.42 -13.30
C SER A 91 5.15 -4.78 -13.51
N ALA A 92 4.22 -5.11 -12.65
CA ALA A 92 3.42 -6.32 -12.75
C ALA A 92 2.00 -6.11 -12.27
N ASP A 93 1.07 -6.82 -12.88
CA ASP A 93 -0.27 -6.95 -12.37
C ASP A 93 -0.30 -8.02 -11.28
N ILE A 94 -0.97 -7.72 -10.19
CA ILE A 94 -1.18 -8.64 -9.08
C ILE A 94 -2.48 -9.41 -9.36
N ASP A 95 -2.40 -10.72 -9.34
CA ASP A 95 -3.55 -11.60 -9.53
C ASP A 95 -4.25 -11.91 -8.21
N GLU A 96 -3.46 -12.27 -7.19
CA GLU A 96 -3.97 -12.67 -5.88
C GLU A 96 -3.12 -12.09 -4.75
N ILE A 97 -3.75 -11.80 -3.64
CA ILE A 97 -3.11 -11.30 -2.41
C ILE A 97 -3.51 -12.13 -1.19
N GLY A 98 -2.61 -12.22 -0.25
CA GLY A 98 -2.84 -12.74 1.09
C GLY A 98 -2.30 -11.81 2.16
N PHE A 99 -2.45 -12.17 3.42
CA PHE A 99 -1.91 -11.37 4.53
C PHE A 99 -0.38 -11.26 4.49
N THR A 100 0.28 -12.28 3.99
CA THR A 100 1.74 -12.39 3.99
C THR A 100 2.34 -12.61 2.59
N HIS A 101 1.53 -12.79 1.57
CA HIS A 101 2.01 -13.13 0.23
C HIS A 101 1.27 -12.35 -0.86
N ILE A 102 1.95 -12.19 -1.98
CA ILE A 102 1.45 -11.58 -3.21
C ILE A 102 1.78 -12.51 -4.37
N LYS A 103 0.81 -12.71 -5.25
CA LYS A 103 1.00 -13.49 -6.48
C LYS A 103 0.73 -12.61 -7.70
N ILE A 104 1.69 -12.55 -8.60
CA ILE A 104 1.60 -11.80 -9.84
C ILE A 104 1.09 -12.65 -11.00
N SER A 105 0.60 -11.99 -12.04
CA SER A 105 -0.04 -12.65 -13.18
C SER A 105 0.95 -13.35 -14.10
N GLU A 106 2.19 -12.89 -14.17
CA GLU A 106 3.23 -13.36 -15.08
C GLU A 106 4.45 -13.87 -14.32
N ASP A 107 5.22 -14.76 -14.96
CA ASP A 107 6.47 -15.31 -14.42
C ASP A 107 7.60 -14.28 -14.54
N LYS A 108 7.79 -13.45 -13.51
CA LYS A 108 8.75 -12.34 -13.51
C LYS A 108 9.72 -12.35 -12.33
N PHE A 109 9.39 -13.05 -11.26
CA PHE A 109 10.28 -13.16 -10.11
C PHE A 109 11.35 -14.22 -10.30
N LYS A 110 12.47 -14.04 -9.62
CA LYS A 110 13.50 -15.05 -9.45
C LYS A 110 13.52 -15.53 -8.02
N LYS A 111 13.40 -16.83 -7.84
CA LYS A 111 13.36 -17.46 -6.51
C LYS A 111 14.49 -16.97 -5.61
N ASP A 112 14.15 -16.74 -4.34
CA ASP A 112 15.04 -16.28 -3.27
C ASP A 112 15.58 -14.83 -3.42
N GLU A 113 15.24 -14.13 -4.51
CA GLU A 113 15.60 -12.73 -4.68
C GLU A 113 14.67 -11.81 -3.89
N ILE A 114 15.22 -10.68 -3.44
CA ILE A 114 14.48 -9.63 -2.75
C ILE A 114 14.14 -8.52 -3.74
N TYR A 115 12.93 -8.03 -3.66
CA TYR A 115 12.41 -6.94 -4.47
C TYR A 115 11.88 -5.81 -3.59
N TYR A 116 12.21 -4.59 -3.98
CA TYR A 116 11.54 -3.41 -3.47
C TYR A 116 10.34 -3.10 -4.38
N ALA A 117 9.18 -2.86 -3.80
CA ALA A 117 7.94 -2.65 -4.54
C ALA A 117 7.11 -1.50 -3.96
N ARG A 118 6.33 -0.88 -4.84
CA ARG A 118 5.27 0.08 -4.49
C ARG A 118 3.95 -0.35 -5.10
N ILE A 119 2.92 -0.34 -4.29
CA ILE A 119 1.54 -0.65 -4.69
C ILE A 119 0.68 0.59 -4.48
N ALA A 120 0.00 1.05 -5.53
CA ALA A 120 -1.03 2.06 -5.41
C ALA A 120 -2.32 1.41 -4.88
N MET A 121 -2.68 1.69 -3.63
CA MET A 121 -3.85 1.11 -3.00
C MET A 121 -5.13 1.81 -3.47
N PRO A 122 -6.16 1.06 -3.90
CA PRO A 122 -7.45 1.60 -4.29
C PRO A 122 -8.35 1.84 -3.07
N ILE A 123 -7.80 2.50 -2.07
CA ILE A 123 -8.48 2.89 -0.85
C ILE A 123 -8.63 4.41 -0.79
N PHE A 124 -9.48 4.89 0.07
CA PHE A 124 -9.63 6.31 0.34
C PHE A 124 -9.22 6.61 1.79
N PRO A 125 -8.33 7.59 2.03
CA PRO A 125 -7.54 8.38 1.06
C PRO A 125 -6.56 7.52 0.24
N LYS A 126 -6.32 7.89 -1.02
CA LYS A 126 -5.34 7.19 -1.88
C LYS A 126 -3.95 7.27 -1.28
N ARG A 127 -3.26 6.15 -1.25
CA ARG A 127 -1.86 6.08 -0.81
C ARG A 127 -1.09 4.99 -1.52
N ASN A 128 0.21 5.16 -1.58
CA ASN A 128 1.14 4.14 -2.05
C ASN A 128 1.70 3.38 -0.85
N LEU A 129 1.69 2.06 -0.93
CA LEU A 129 2.41 1.20 -0.01
C LEU A 129 3.79 0.89 -0.58
N SER A 130 4.83 1.08 0.23
CA SER A 130 6.16 0.56 -0.06
C SER A 130 6.43 -0.68 0.77
N LEU A 131 7.00 -1.69 0.15
CA LEU A 131 7.27 -2.97 0.80
C LEU A 131 8.46 -3.70 0.19
N TYR A 132 9.02 -4.62 0.95
CA TYR A 132 10.00 -5.57 0.48
C TYR A 132 9.38 -6.94 0.34
N LEU A 133 9.67 -7.59 -0.78
CA LEU A 133 9.18 -8.92 -1.13
C LEU A 133 10.35 -9.88 -1.29
N ARG A 134 10.19 -11.11 -0.82
CA ARG A 134 11.07 -12.23 -1.15
C ARG A 134 10.33 -13.18 -2.07
N ALA A 135 10.87 -13.42 -3.24
CA ALA A 135 10.29 -14.37 -4.18
C ALA A 135 10.45 -15.81 -3.68
N GLU A 136 9.36 -16.54 -3.62
CA GLU A 136 9.37 -17.99 -3.33
C GLU A 136 9.39 -18.82 -4.61
N ASP A 137 8.79 -18.30 -5.68
CA ASP A 137 8.86 -18.83 -7.03
C ASP A 137 8.74 -17.70 -8.06
N GLU A 138 8.47 -18.03 -9.32
CA GLU A 138 8.42 -17.08 -10.42
C GLU A 138 7.24 -16.10 -10.35
N ARG A 139 6.21 -16.40 -9.56
CA ARG A 139 4.98 -15.60 -9.43
C ARG A 139 4.60 -15.26 -8.00
N LEU A 140 5.04 -16.05 -7.03
CA LEU A 140 4.69 -15.90 -5.63
C LEU A 140 5.83 -15.25 -4.85
N ALA A 141 5.52 -14.23 -4.09
CA ALA A 141 6.45 -13.59 -3.19
C ALA A 141 5.85 -13.36 -1.81
N LYS A 142 6.68 -13.57 -0.80
CA LYS A 142 6.36 -13.29 0.60
C LYS A 142 6.69 -11.84 0.93
N ILE A 143 5.84 -11.19 1.69
CA ILE A 143 6.09 -9.85 2.23
C ILE A 143 7.12 -9.99 3.36
N GLU A 144 8.29 -9.42 3.17
CA GLU A 144 9.39 -9.45 4.16
C GLU A 144 9.33 -8.25 5.10
N ASN A 145 9.01 -7.08 4.56
CA ASN A 145 8.95 -5.86 5.36
C ASN A 145 7.88 -4.90 4.81
N MET A 146 7.13 -4.34 5.72
CA MET A 146 6.11 -3.32 5.48
C MET A 146 6.01 -2.46 6.74
N HIS A 147 5.70 -1.18 6.60
CA HIS A 147 5.47 -0.34 7.77
C HIS A 147 4.21 -0.78 8.53
N GLU A 148 4.25 -0.68 9.85
CA GLU A 148 3.16 -1.14 10.73
C GLU A 148 1.81 -0.47 10.39
N GLU A 149 1.82 0.83 10.07
CA GLU A 149 0.61 1.54 9.67
C GLU A 149 0.08 1.08 8.31
N ASP A 150 0.98 0.74 7.39
CA ASP A 150 0.62 0.17 6.08
C ASP A 150 0.08 -1.25 6.20
N GLU A 151 0.61 -2.03 7.15
CA GLU A 151 0.14 -3.38 7.44
C GLU A 151 -1.33 -3.41 7.88
N ALA A 152 -1.77 -2.45 8.66
CA ALA A 152 -3.16 -2.33 9.06
C ALA A 152 -4.09 -2.12 7.85
N ASP A 153 -3.73 -1.21 6.94
CA ASP A 153 -4.49 -0.96 5.72
C ASP A 153 -4.43 -2.15 4.75
N TRP A 154 -3.28 -2.78 4.64
CA TRP A 154 -3.12 -4.00 3.85
C TRP A 154 -4.04 -5.12 4.33
N ASN A 155 -4.01 -5.42 5.63
CA ASN A 155 -4.83 -6.45 6.24
C ASN A 155 -6.34 -6.15 6.09
N ALA A 156 -6.74 -4.90 6.22
CA ALA A 156 -8.13 -4.48 5.98
C ALA A 156 -8.55 -4.72 4.52
N TYR A 157 -7.68 -4.42 3.57
CA TYR A 157 -7.94 -4.64 2.15
C TYR A 157 -8.02 -6.14 1.81
N VAL A 158 -7.09 -6.95 2.30
CA VAL A 158 -7.11 -8.42 2.13
C VAL A 158 -8.42 -9.00 2.69
N THR A 159 -8.82 -8.58 3.87
CA THR A 159 -10.09 -9.01 4.50
C THR A 159 -11.30 -8.62 3.64
N ALA A 160 -11.29 -7.44 3.05
CA ALA A 160 -12.36 -7.01 2.15
C ALA A 160 -12.42 -7.89 0.89
N ARG A 161 -11.29 -8.27 0.31
CA ARG A 161 -11.22 -9.18 -0.85
C ARG A 161 -11.69 -10.60 -0.50
N GLU A 162 -11.33 -11.10 0.68
CA GLU A 162 -11.85 -12.36 1.19
C GLU A 162 -13.38 -12.39 1.26
N ARG A 163 -13.97 -11.31 1.80
CA ARG A 163 -15.44 -11.18 1.89
C ARG A 163 -16.12 -11.16 0.52
N VAL A 164 -15.50 -10.49 -0.46
CA VAL A 164 -16.00 -10.49 -1.85
C VAL A 164 -16.02 -11.92 -2.40
N MET A 165 -14.89 -12.64 -2.27
CA MET A 165 -14.80 -14.03 -2.73
C MET A 165 -15.84 -14.94 -2.07
N ILE A 166 -16.07 -14.82 -0.76
CA ILE A 166 -17.09 -15.60 -0.05
C ILE A 166 -18.50 -15.31 -0.60
N ARG A 167 -18.81 -14.05 -0.91
CA ARG A 167 -20.11 -13.67 -1.50
C ARG A 167 -20.28 -14.27 -2.89
N GLU A 168 -19.26 -14.22 -3.73
CA GLU A 168 -19.28 -14.80 -5.07
C GLU A 168 -19.47 -16.30 -5.05
N LEU A 169 -18.79 -17.02 -4.14
CA LEU A 169 -18.97 -18.46 -3.96
C LEU A 169 -20.39 -18.82 -3.52
N ARG A 170 -20.99 -18.03 -2.63
CA ARG A 170 -22.39 -18.24 -2.19
C ARG A 170 -23.41 -17.91 -3.27
N ALA A 171 -23.13 -16.95 -4.14
CA ALA A 171 -24.02 -16.59 -5.24
C ALA A 171 -24.01 -17.64 -6.36
N ASN A 172 -22.91 -18.39 -6.50
CA ASN A 172 -22.72 -19.43 -7.52
C ASN A 172 -23.07 -20.85 -7.03
N SER A 173 -23.47 -20.99 -5.78
CA SER A 173 -23.99 -22.23 -5.19
C SER A 173 -25.50 -22.19 -5.01
#